data_aa5d16c90be989c90ccd3e3b02660d6b
#
_entry.id   aa5d16c90be989c90ccd3e3b02660d6b
#
_cell.length_a   1.000
_cell.length_b   1.000
_cell.length_c   1.000
_cell.angle_alpha   90.00
_cell.angle_beta   90.00
_cell.angle_gamma   90.00
#
_symmetry.space_group_name_H-M   'P 1'
#
loop_
_entity.id
_entity.type
_entity.pdbx_description
1 polymer ?
#
loop_
_entity_poly.entity_id
_entity_poly.type
_entity_poly.pdbx_seq_one_letter_code
_entity_poly.pdbx_strand_id
1 'polypeptide(L)'
;MIALVWVFTGIEASVVVSGRAKYAKDVGRASAIGFIGVFVLYLFISVLSLGIMARAEMAELATPSMAGILEHAIGPVGAAIVNLGVVLSLMGAMLGYVIISAETPFEAARQGVFPKAFAKMNKNEAPLVTTLVSAGITQLFLIVSVFSESTYQFFYACAVNTILVPYVCSAAYYMKIAWQNKHLENLGKNALAKARFFGTLGFIYTVFLVWTGGGQGVMITTILFTPGIIVYAIGQRQRNKPILPNAVDKVIAAIIVIAMVVSIYLIATGTFTVF
;
A
#
# COMPACT_ATOMS: atom_id res chain seq x y z
N MET A 1 10.80 1.15 -11.47
CA MET A 1 10.45 1.97 -10.27
C MET A 1 9.26 1.39 -9.51
N ILE A 2 8.12 1.11 -10.13
CA ILE A 2 6.92 0.55 -9.49
C ILE A 2 7.21 -0.76 -8.73
N ALA A 3 8.01 -1.67 -9.30
CA ALA A 3 8.41 -2.90 -8.61
C ALA A 3 9.15 -2.65 -7.28
N LEU A 4 9.95 -1.58 -7.19
CA LEU A 4 10.63 -1.22 -5.95
C LEU A 4 9.65 -0.68 -4.89
N VAL A 5 8.57 -0.03 -5.29
CA VAL A 5 7.51 0.39 -4.35
C VAL A 5 6.88 -0.83 -3.70
N TRP A 6 6.57 -1.86 -4.50
CA TRP A 6 6.01 -3.12 -4.00
C TRP A 6 6.89 -3.81 -2.96
N VAL A 7 8.20 -3.82 -3.19
CA VAL A 7 9.18 -4.43 -2.26
C VAL A 7 9.09 -3.85 -0.85
N PHE A 8 8.77 -2.55 -0.74
CA PHE A 8 8.65 -1.87 0.55
C PHE A 8 7.21 -1.69 1.02
N THR A 9 6.22 -2.17 0.27
CA THR A 9 4.83 -2.17 0.73
C THR A 9 4.68 -3.12 1.92
N GLY A 10 4.02 -2.65 2.98
CA GLY A 10 3.85 -3.40 4.24
C GLY A 10 4.65 -2.81 5.40
N ILE A 11 5.60 -1.89 5.17
CA ILE A 11 6.30 -1.19 6.25
C ILE A 11 5.35 -0.34 7.11
N GLU A 12 4.21 0.06 6.53
CA GLU A 12 3.13 0.78 7.20
C GLU A 12 2.36 -0.09 8.19
N ALA A 13 2.52 -1.41 8.17
CA ALA A 13 1.79 -2.33 9.05
C ALA A 13 1.89 -1.96 10.53
N SER A 14 3.08 -1.56 10.99
CA SER A 14 3.29 -1.12 12.36
C SER A 14 2.48 0.15 12.71
N VAL A 15 2.27 1.03 11.74
CA VAL A 15 1.45 2.25 11.89
C VAL A 15 -0.03 1.88 11.90
N VAL A 16 -0.46 0.97 11.02
CA VAL A 16 -1.87 0.50 10.95
C VAL A 16 -2.31 -0.11 12.28
N VAL A 17 -1.44 -0.92 12.92
CA VAL A 17 -1.74 -1.54 14.21
C VAL A 17 -1.29 -0.68 15.40
N SER A 18 -0.93 0.58 15.20
CA SER A 18 -0.41 1.47 16.26
C SER A 18 -1.38 1.68 17.41
N GLY A 19 -2.70 1.61 17.16
CA GLY A 19 -3.73 1.69 18.19
C GLY A 19 -3.68 0.55 19.22
N ARG A 20 -2.98 -0.55 18.91
CA ARG A 20 -2.75 -1.71 19.80
C ARG A 20 -1.38 -1.70 20.45
N ALA A 21 -0.50 -0.75 20.10
CA ALA A 21 0.84 -0.64 20.65
C ALA A 21 0.81 -0.13 22.09
N LYS A 22 1.58 -0.76 22.98
CA LYS A 22 1.70 -0.33 24.38
C LYS A 22 2.39 1.03 24.50
N TYR A 23 3.38 1.30 23.66
CA TYR A 23 4.11 2.57 23.64
C TYR A 23 4.24 3.11 22.21
N ALA A 24 3.85 4.36 21.99
CA ALA A 24 3.90 5.00 20.67
C ALA A 24 5.32 5.02 20.05
N LYS A 25 6.38 5.11 20.89
CA LYS A 25 7.78 5.08 20.42
C LYS A 25 8.17 3.76 19.76
N ASP A 26 7.51 2.66 20.12
CA ASP A 26 7.85 1.34 19.59
C ASP A 26 7.36 1.19 18.15
N VAL A 27 6.31 1.89 17.76
CA VAL A 27 5.81 1.93 16.37
C VAL A 27 6.88 2.46 15.43
N GLY A 28 7.47 3.62 15.76
CA GLY A 28 8.53 4.21 14.94
C GLY A 28 9.80 3.34 14.89
N ARG A 29 10.17 2.71 16.01
CA ARG A 29 11.30 1.78 16.06
C ARG A 29 11.05 0.53 15.21
N ALA A 30 9.87 -0.07 15.32
CA ALA A 30 9.49 -1.24 14.54
C ALA A 30 9.52 -0.93 13.04
N SER A 31 8.96 0.22 12.62
CA SER A 31 9.02 0.66 11.21
C SER A 31 10.46 0.84 10.74
N ALA A 32 11.31 1.51 11.54
CA ALA A 32 12.70 1.76 11.15
C ALA A 32 13.53 0.47 11.06
N ILE A 33 13.41 -0.41 12.05
CA ILE A 33 14.11 -1.71 12.06
C ILE A 33 13.63 -2.59 10.91
N GLY A 34 12.31 -2.65 10.67
CA GLY A 34 11.72 -3.39 9.56
C GLY A 34 12.21 -2.88 8.22
N PHE A 35 12.19 -1.56 8.01
CA PHE A 35 12.68 -0.94 6.77
C PHE A 35 14.15 -1.24 6.51
N ILE A 36 15.03 -0.99 7.51
CA ILE A 36 16.47 -1.23 7.37
C ILE A 36 16.75 -2.71 7.16
N GLY A 37 16.10 -3.60 7.90
CA GLY A 37 16.27 -5.04 7.78
C GLY A 37 15.90 -5.54 6.38
N VAL A 38 14.74 -5.15 5.87
CA VAL A 38 14.30 -5.50 4.51
C VAL A 38 15.23 -4.90 3.47
N PHE A 39 15.62 -3.64 3.59
CA PHE A 39 16.54 -2.98 2.67
C PHE A 39 17.89 -3.71 2.57
N VAL A 40 18.50 -4.03 3.71
CA VAL A 40 19.77 -4.75 3.76
C VAL A 40 19.62 -6.14 3.14
N LEU A 41 18.54 -6.87 3.46
CA LEU A 41 18.27 -8.18 2.91
C LEU A 41 18.13 -8.14 1.37
N TYR A 42 17.35 -7.21 0.83
CA TYR A 42 17.21 -7.05 -0.62
C TYR A 42 18.50 -6.62 -1.31
N LEU A 43 19.29 -5.77 -0.66
CA LEU A 43 20.62 -5.37 -1.17
C LEU A 43 21.53 -6.61 -1.33
N PHE A 44 21.61 -7.44 -0.27
CA PHE A 44 22.41 -8.67 -0.31
C PHE A 44 21.91 -9.64 -1.37
N ILE A 45 20.62 -9.92 -1.42
CA ILE A 45 20.03 -10.81 -2.43
C ILE A 45 20.37 -10.30 -3.84
N SER A 46 20.16 -9.01 -4.12
CA SER A 46 20.41 -8.44 -5.45
C SER A 46 21.88 -8.49 -5.84
N VAL A 47 22.79 -8.14 -4.93
CA VAL A 47 24.23 -8.14 -5.21
C VAL A 47 24.78 -9.56 -5.35
N LEU A 48 24.41 -10.46 -4.44
CA LEU A 48 24.89 -11.84 -4.48
C LEU A 48 24.37 -12.62 -5.69
N SER A 49 23.15 -12.36 -6.12
CA SER A 49 22.58 -12.97 -7.33
C SER A 49 23.40 -12.64 -8.58
N LEU A 50 23.88 -11.38 -8.71
CA LEU A 50 24.74 -10.96 -9.81
C LEU A 50 26.12 -11.63 -9.81
N GLY A 51 26.57 -12.13 -8.65
CA GLY A 51 27.80 -12.92 -8.53
C GLY A 51 27.66 -14.38 -8.93
N ILE A 52 26.41 -14.91 -8.98
CA ILE A 52 26.12 -16.31 -9.31
C ILE A 52 25.82 -16.46 -10.81
N MET A 53 25.04 -15.54 -11.38
CA MET A 53 24.49 -15.65 -12.72
C MET A 53 24.50 -14.31 -13.45
N ALA A 54 24.72 -14.34 -14.78
CA ALA A 54 24.70 -13.12 -15.58
C ALA A 54 23.29 -12.53 -15.67
N ARG A 55 23.20 -11.19 -15.77
CA ARG A 55 21.92 -10.47 -15.80
C ARG A 55 20.99 -10.93 -16.93
N ALA A 56 21.54 -11.27 -18.09
CA ALA A 56 20.76 -11.73 -19.23
C ALA A 56 20.07 -13.08 -18.92
N GLU A 57 20.80 -14.01 -18.33
CA GLU A 57 20.31 -15.33 -17.93
C GLU A 57 19.26 -15.23 -16.83
N MET A 58 19.48 -14.33 -15.83
CA MET A 58 18.48 -14.08 -14.77
C MET A 58 17.17 -13.53 -15.30
N ALA A 59 17.19 -12.79 -16.42
CA ALA A 59 15.98 -12.23 -17.01
C ALA A 59 15.07 -13.28 -17.66
N GLU A 60 15.60 -14.43 -18.00
CA GLU A 60 14.87 -15.55 -18.62
C GLU A 60 14.35 -16.57 -17.61
N LEU A 61 14.72 -16.43 -16.32
CA LEU A 61 14.30 -17.35 -15.28
C LEU A 61 12.79 -17.30 -15.03
N ALA A 62 12.19 -18.47 -14.87
CA ALA A 62 10.80 -18.59 -14.43
C ALA A 62 10.60 -18.04 -12.99
N THR A 63 9.39 -17.64 -12.68
CA THR A 63 9.03 -17.18 -11.32
C THR A 63 8.77 -18.40 -10.42
N PRO A 64 9.38 -18.46 -9.21
CA PRO A 64 10.21 -17.45 -8.57
C PRO A 64 11.68 -17.51 -9.01
N SER A 65 12.21 -16.43 -9.58
CA SER A 65 13.57 -16.37 -10.16
C SER A 65 14.67 -16.80 -9.19
N MET A 66 14.50 -16.55 -7.89
CA MET A 66 15.46 -16.95 -6.87
C MET A 66 15.64 -18.47 -6.77
N ALA A 67 14.61 -19.26 -7.12
CA ALA A 67 14.71 -20.70 -7.16
C ALA A 67 15.69 -21.14 -8.27
N GLY A 68 15.60 -20.55 -9.47
CA GLY A 68 16.53 -20.82 -10.57
C GLY A 68 17.96 -20.39 -10.27
N ILE A 69 18.16 -19.26 -9.59
CA ILE A 69 19.49 -18.79 -9.17
C ILE A 69 20.14 -19.77 -8.19
N LEU A 70 19.39 -20.24 -7.18
CA LEU A 70 19.91 -21.22 -6.23
C LEU A 70 20.08 -22.62 -6.84
N GLU A 71 19.24 -23.00 -7.79
CA GLU A 71 19.41 -24.23 -8.56
C GLU A 71 20.71 -24.20 -9.34
N HIS A 72 21.04 -23.10 -9.97
CA HIS A 72 22.31 -22.92 -10.67
C HIS A 72 23.53 -23.02 -9.72
N ALA A 73 23.41 -22.47 -8.49
CA ALA A 73 24.50 -22.45 -7.52
C ALA A 73 24.76 -23.77 -6.81
N ILE A 74 23.72 -24.48 -6.39
CA ILE A 74 23.81 -25.69 -5.53
C ILE A 74 22.93 -26.85 -6.01
N GLY A 75 22.43 -26.77 -7.24
CA GLY A 75 21.60 -27.81 -7.85
C GLY A 75 20.14 -27.83 -7.38
N PRO A 76 19.37 -28.91 -7.72
CA PRO A 76 17.92 -28.98 -7.48
C PRO A 76 17.51 -28.79 -6.01
N VAL A 77 18.40 -29.11 -5.08
CA VAL A 77 18.16 -28.87 -3.65
C VAL A 77 17.99 -27.36 -3.36
N GLY A 78 18.75 -26.52 -4.06
CA GLY A 78 18.61 -25.06 -3.96
C GLY A 78 17.23 -24.55 -4.34
N ALA A 79 16.70 -25.04 -5.48
CA ALA A 79 15.35 -24.71 -5.91
C ALA A 79 14.28 -25.19 -4.89
N ALA A 80 14.44 -26.42 -4.38
CA ALA A 80 13.51 -26.96 -3.38
C ALA A 80 13.48 -26.14 -2.09
N ILE A 81 14.64 -25.71 -1.59
CA ILE A 81 14.74 -24.85 -0.39
C ILE A 81 14.03 -23.51 -0.62
N VAL A 82 14.26 -22.86 -1.76
CA VAL A 82 13.60 -21.58 -2.07
C VAL A 82 12.09 -21.75 -2.19
N ASN A 83 11.63 -22.76 -2.93
CA ASN A 83 10.21 -23.00 -3.14
C ASN A 83 9.50 -23.28 -1.81
N LEU A 84 10.06 -24.10 -0.93
CA LEU A 84 9.52 -24.33 0.41
C LEU A 84 9.51 -23.03 1.23
N GLY A 85 10.60 -22.27 1.19
CA GLY A 85 10.70 -20.98 1.86
C GLY A 85 9.67 -19.96 1.38
N VAL A 86 9.42 -19.91 0.07
CA VAL A 86 8.37 -19.05 -0.53
C VAL A 86 6.98 -19.43 -0.01
N VAL A 87 6.64 -20.73 0.02
CA VAL A 87 5.33 -21.19 0.52
C VAL A 87 5.14 -20.78 1.99
N LEU A 88 6.13 -21.06 2.84
CA LEU A 88 6.07 -20.71 4.27
C LEU A 88 5.99 -19.19 4.48
N SER A 89 6.76 -18.43 3.72
CA SER A 89 6.76 -16.96 3.76
C SER A 89 5.41 -16.37 3.34
N LEU A 90 4.83 -16.88 2.24
CA LEU A 90 3.52 -16.44 1.77
C LEU A 90 2.41 -16.75 2.77
N MET A 91 2.43 -17.89 3.43
CA MET A 91 1.48 -18.22 4.50
C MET A 91 1.59 -17.23 5.67
N GLY A 92 2.82 -16.89 6.09
CA GLY A 92 3.04 -15.88 7.12
C GLY A 92 2.59 -14.47 6.70
N ALA A 93 2.92 -14.06 5.48
CA ALA A 93 2.52 -12.78 4.91
C ALA A 93 1.00 -12.66 4.79
N MET A 94 0.31 -13.73 4.38
CA MET A 94 -1.16 -13.78 4.30
C MET A 94 -1.81 -13.43 5.64
N LEU A 95 -1.33 -14.00 6.75
CA LEU A 95 -1.84 -13.67 8.09
C LEU A 95 -1.65 -12.19 8.42
N GLY A 96 -0.48 -11.63 8.12
CA GLY A 96 -0.19 -10.20 8.31
C GLY A 96 -1.14 -9.32 7.50
N TYR A 97 -1.34 -9.62 6.22
CA TYR A 97 -2.23 -8.85 5.35
C TYR A 97 -3.71 -8.98 5.73
N VAL A 98 -4.16 -10.12 6.25
CA VAL A 98 -5.53 -10.25 6.80
C VAL A 98 -5.73 -9.28 7.96
N ILE A 99 -4.75 -9.14 8.85
CA ILE A 99 -4.82 -8.19 9.98
C ILE A 99 -4.86 -6.75 9.45
N ILE A 100 -3.94 -6.37 8.56
CA ILE A 100 -3.85 -5.00 8.02
C ILE A 100 -5.14 -4.62 7.27
N SER A 101 -5.65 -5.52 6.43
CA SER A 101 -6.85 -5.28 5.63
C SER A 101 -8.13 -5.17 6.49
N ALA A 102 -8.16 -5.80 7.65
CA ALA A 102 -9.25 -5.68 8.60
C ALA A 102 -9.12 -4.43 9.49
N GLU A 103 -7.93 -4.12 9.97
CA GLU A 103 -7.67 -3.02 10.91
C GLU A 103 -7.84 -1.65 10.25
N THR A 104 -7.41 -1.48 8.98
CA THR A 104 -7.48 -0.19 8.28
C THR A 104 -8.91 0.37 8.18
N PRO A 105 -9.92 -0.35 7.65
CA PRO A 105 -11.29 0.16 7.61
C PRO A 105 -11.95 0.21 9.00
N PHE A 106 -11.51 -0.61 9.95
CA PHE A 106 -11.94 -0.55 11.33
C PHE A 106 -11.53 0.77 11.99
N GLU A 107 -10.27 1.16 11.90
CA GLU A 107 -9.79 2.44 12.42
C GLU A 107 -10.43 3.63 11.68
N ALA A 108 -10.62 3.55 10.37
CA ALA A 108 -11.36 4.56 9.62
C ALA A 108 -12.81 4.72 10.14
N ALA A 109 -13.47 3.63 10.52
CA ALA A 109 -14.81 3.67 11.11
C ALA A 109 -14.81 4.26 12.53
N ARG A 110 -13.80 3.97 13.34
CA ARG A 110 -13.61 4.57 14.68
C ARG A 110 -13.40 6.09 14.58
N GLN A 111 -12.63 6.54 13.60
CA GLN A 111 -12.39 7.96 13.33
C GLN A 111 -13.59 8.67 12.67
N GLY A 112 -14.61 7.92 12.29
CA GLY A 112 -15.83 8.51 11.74
C GLY A 112 -15.88 8.66 10.22
N VAL A 113 -14.89 8.10 9.52
CA VAL A 113 -14.78 8.17 8.05
C VAL A 113 -15.60 7.07 7.38
N PHE A 114 -15.64 5.87 7.98
CA PHE A 114 -16.38 4.71 7.49
C PHE A 114 -17.71 4.49 8.25
N PRO A 115 -18.65 3.67 7.70
CA PRO A 115 -19.90 3.35 8.36
C PRO A 115 -19.70 2.71 9.74
N LYS A 116 -20.63 2.97 10.67
CA LYS A 116 -20.56 2.48 12.07
C LYS A 116 -20.45 0.96 12.18
N ALA A 117 -20.99 0.21 11.22
CA ALA A 117 -20.92 -1.25 11.21
C ALA A 117 -19.47 -1.77 11.21
N PHE A 118 -18.55 -1.06 10.54
CA PHE A 118 -17.15 -1.41 10.46
C PHE A 118 -16.39 -1.22 11.78
N ALA A 119 -16.93 -0.47 12.74
CA ALA A 119 -16.34 -0.31 14.07
C ALA A 119 -16.76 -1.39 15.08
N LYS A 120 -17.55 -2.39 14.66
CA LYS A 120 -18.00 -3.48 15.54
C LYS A 120 -16.91 -4.52 15.73
N MET A 121 -16.67 -4.90 16.99
CA MET A 121 -15.81 -6.00 17.38
C MET A 121 -16.62 -7.22 17.83
N ASN A 122 -16.04 -8.40 17.72
CA ASN A 122 -16.57 -9.62 18.31
C ASN A 122 -16.14 -9.76 19.80
N LYS A 123 -16.52 -10.88 20.43
CA LYS A 123 -16.19 -11.18 21.84
C LYS A 123 -14.67 -11.26 22.11
N ASN A 124 -13.88 -11.51 21.08
CA ASN A 124 -12.42 -11.64 21.16
C ASN A 124 -11.70 -10.34 20.71
N GLU A 125 -12.41 -9.21 20.71
CA GLU A 125 -11.87 -7.90 20.28
C GLU A 125 -11.36 -7.87 18.83
N ALA A 126 -11.85 -8.77 17.97
CA ALA A 126 -11.51 -8.77 16.56
C ALA A 126 -12.58 -8.02 15.73
N PRO A 127 -12.19 -7.24 14.72
CA PRO A 127 -13.08 -6.45 13.88
C PRO A 127 -13.79 -7.34 12.84
N LEU A 128 -14.87 -8.01 13.23
CA LEU A 128 -15.54 -9.04 12.45
C LEU A 128 -16.05 -8.56 11.10
N VAL A 129 -16.74 -7.42 11.05
CA VAL A 129 -17.36 -6.91 9.81
C VAL A 129 -16.29 -6.57 8.78
N THR A 130 -15.21 -5.91 9.19
CA THR A 130 -14.11 -5.55 8.31
C THR A 130 -13.39 -6.78 7.79
N THR A 131 -13.15 -7.77 8.65
CA THR A 131 -12.51 -9.03 8.26
C THR A 131 -13.35 -9.78 7.21
N LEU A 132 -14.67 -9.90 7.43
CA LEU A 132 -15.56 -10.58 6.48
C LEU A 132 -15.66 -9.85 5.15
N VAL A 133 -15.75 -8.52 5.16
CA VAL A 133 -15.80 -7.71 3.92
C VAL A 133 -14.48 -7.82 3.17
N SER A 134 -13.34 -7.67 3.84
CA SER A 134 -12.03 -7.81 3.20
C SER A 134 -11.82 -9.22 2.64
N ALA A 135 -12.18 -10.26 3.39
CA ALA A 135 -12.12 -11.65 2.92
C ALA A 135 -13.03 -11.88 1.71
N GLY A 136 -14.26 -11.34 1.73
CA GLY A 136 -15.19 -11.43 0.61
C GLY A 136 -14.68 -10.77 -0.67
N ILE A 137 -14.08 -9.57 -0.54
CA ILE A 137 -13.45 -8.87 -1.67
C ILE A 137 -12.26 -9.68 -2.19
N THR A 138 -11.40 -10.18 -1.31
CA THR A 138 -10.26 -11.02 -1.69
C THR A 138 -10.72 -12.27 -2.42
N GLN A 139 -11.77 -12.94 -1.93
CA GLN A 139 -12.34 -14.13 -2.58
C GLN A 139 -12.90 -13.81 -3.97
N LEU A 140 -13.57 -12.67 -4.12
CA LEU A 140 -14.06 -12.21 -5.42
C LEU A 140 -12.89 -12.03 -6.41
N PHE A 141 -11.82 -11.38 -5.99
CA PHE A 141 -10.63 -11.20 -6.81
C PHE A 141 -9.94 -12.53 -7.16
N LEU A 142 -9.86 -13.47 -6.23
CA LEU A 142 -9.34 -14.81 -6.50
C LEU A 142 -10.18 -15.54 -7.55
N ILE A 143 -11.50 -15.47 -7.48
CA ILE A 143 -12.38 -16.07 -8.49
C ILE A 143 -12.12 -15.44 -9.87
N VAL A 144 -12.03 -14.10 -9.94
CA VAL A 144 -11.73 -13.42 -11.23
C VAL A 144 -10.36 -13.81 -11.76
N SER A 145 -9.35 -14.02 -10.90
CA SER A 145 -7.99 -14.38 -11.31
C SER A 145 -7.90 -15.76 -11.96
N VAL A 146 -8.83 -16.67 -11.69
CA VAL A 146 -8.87 -18.00 -12.34
C VAL A 146 -9.17 -17.91 -13.84
N PHE A 147 -9.85 -16.84 -14.28
CA PHE A 147 -10.28 -16.69 -15.67
C PHE A 147 -9.24 -16.00 -16.59
N SER A 148 -8.13 -15.47 -16.04
CA SER A 148 -7.13 -14.76 -16.84
C SER A 148 -5.75 -14.79 -16.18
N GLU A 149 -4.73 -15.23 -16.93
CA GLU A 149 -3.33 -15.23 -16.47
C GLU A 149 -2.77 -13.82 -16.28
N SER A 150 -3.24 -12.84 -17.05
CA SER A 150 -2.84 -11.43 -16.90
C SER A 150 -3.38 -10.76 -15.63
N THR A 151 -4.34 -11.40 -14.97
CA THR A 151 -5.03 -10.86 -13.80
C THR A 151 -4.09 -10.57 -12.62
N TYR A 152 -3.06 -11.40 -12.41
CA TYR A 152 -2.06 -11.15 -11.36
C TYR A 152 -1.32 -9.82 -11.58
N GLN A 153 -0.84 -9.58 -12.79
CA GLN A 153 -0.13 -8.33 -13.12
C GLN A 153 -1.05 -7.11 -12.98
N PHE A 154 -2.31 -7.25 -13.35
CA PHE A 154 -3.31 -6.21 -13.14
C PHE A 154 -3.51 -5.89 -11.66
N PHE A 155 -3.75 -6.89 -10.80
CA PHE A 155 -3.93 -6.65 -9.36
C PHE A 155 -2.68 -6.11 -8.70
N TYR A 156 -1.50 -6.58 -9.12
CA TYR A 156 -0.23 -6.01 -8.69
C TYR A 156 -0.14 -4.51 -9.02
N ALA A 157 -0.44 -4.13 -10.26
CA ALA A 157 -0.44 -2.73 -10.68
C ALA A 157 -1.49 -1.91 -9.91
N CYS A 158 -2.70 -2.44 -9.72
CA CYS A 158 -3.74 -1.82 -8.89
C CYS A 158 -3.26 -1.57 -7.46
N ALA A 159 -2.67 -2.57 -6.82
CA ALA A 159 -2.20 -2.47 -5.44
C ALA A 159 -1.11 -1.40 -5.30
N VAL A 160 -0.09 -1.43 -6.17
CA VAL A 160 1.04 -0.48 -6.11
C VAL A 160 0.57 0.96 -6.37
N ASN A 161 -0.25 1.19 -7.40
CA ASN A 161 -0.71 2.54 -7.70
C ASN A 161 -1.65 3.09 -6.62
N THR A 162 -2.50 2.24 -6.04
CA THR A 162 -3.45 2.64 -5.00
C THR A 162 -2.74 3.03 -3.69
N ILE A 163 -1.68 2.31 -3.28
CA ILE A 163 -0.95 2.60 -2.04
C ILE A 163 -0.14 3.91 -2.13
N LEU A 164 0.21 4.37 -3.32
CA LEU A 164 0.93 5.63 -3.49
C LEU A 164 0.12 6.84 -3.01
N VAL A 165 -1.20 6.83 -3.13
CA VAL A 165 -2.06 7.96 -2.71
C VAL A 165 -1.95 8.24 -1.20
N PRO A 166 -2.19 7.27 -0.29
CA PRO A 166 -1.97 7.49 1.13
C PRO A 166 -0.52 7.87 1.47
N TYR A 167 0.48 7.38 0.74
CA TYR A 167 1.86 7.78 0.95
C TYR A 167 2.10 9.25 0.62
N VAL A 168 1.57 9.75 -0.52
CA VAL A 168 1.62 11.19 -0.85
C VAL A 168 0.91 12.02 0.20
N CYS A 169 -0.30 11.62 0.62
CA CYS A 169 -1.07 12.34 1.62
C CYS A 169 -0.34 12.39 2.97
N SER A 170 0.26 11.28 3.40
CA SER A 170 1.03 11.20 4.64
C SER A 170 2.29 12.06 4.59
N ALA A 171 3.03 12.03 3.48
CA ALA A 171 4.21 12.85 3.29
C ALA A 171 3.87 14.34 3.22
N ALA A 172 2.79 14.70 2.51
CA ALA A 172 2.29 16.08 2.46
C ALA A 172 1.88 16.59 3.84
N TYR A 173 1.20 15.75 4.62
CA TYR A 173 0.78 16.10 5.98
C TYR A 173 1.98 16.29 6.91
N TYR A 174 2.97 15.39 6.85
CA TYR A 174 4.19 15.52 7.63
C TYR A 174 4.99 16.77 7.24
N MET A 175 5.13 17.04 5.95
CA MET A 175 5.74 18.28 5.47
C MET A 175 5.02 19.51 6.03
N LYS A 176 3.68 19.56 5.95
CA LYS A 176 2.87 20.66 6.49
C LYS A 176 3.12 20.86 7.99
N ILE A 177 3.10 19.80 8.80
CA ILE A 177 3.38 19.87 10.24
C ILE A 177 4.78 20.43 10.51
N ALA A 178 5.79 19.94 9.79
CA ALA A 178 7.17 20.38 9.96
C ALA A 178 7.38 21.85 9.61
N TRP A 179 6.71 22.36 8.56
CA TRP A 179 6.78 23.78 8.19
C TRP A 179 5.97 24.69 9.12
N GLN A 180 4.81 24.23 9.59
CA GLN A 180 3.97 24.98 10.54
C GLN A 180 4.46 24.89 11.98
N ASN A 181 5.47 24.07 12.28
CA ASN A 181 5.98 23.80 13.63
C ASN A 181 4.90 23.27 14.60
N LYS A 182 3.85 22.67 14.06
CA LYS A 182 2.72 22.18 14.83
C LYS A 182 3.04 20.79 15.39
N HIS A 183 2.82 20.56 16.68
CA HIS A 183 3.18 19.34 17.40
C HIS A 183 4.69 19.02 17.47
N LEU A 184 5.55 19.92 17.00
CA LEU A 184 7.01 19.80 17.01
C LEU A 184 7.68 20.89 17.85
N GLU A 185 6.89 21.58 18.68
CA GLU A 185 7.29 22.76 19.46
C GLU A 185 8.44 22.45 20.43
N ASN A 186 8.53 21.22 20.92
CA ASN A 186 9.57 20.77 21.84
C ASN A 186 10.88 20.32 21.14
N LEU A 187 10.93 20.37 19.81
CA LEU A 187 12.13 19.99 19.06
C LEU A 187 13.11 21.16 18.98
N GLY A 188 14.38 20.88 19.27
CA GLY A 188 15.45 21.85 19.04
C GLY A 188 15.55 22.27 17.56
N LYS A 189 16.09 23.46 17.29
CA LYS A 189 16.21 24.06 15.94
C LYS A 189 16.81 23.10 14.90
N ASN A 190 17.84 22.34 15.26
CA ASN A 190 18.48 21.36 14.37
C ASN A 190 17.57 20.17 14.03
N ALA A 191 16.78 19.69 14.98
CA ALA A 191 15.83 18.59 14.76
C ALA A 191 14.67 19.07 13.87
N LEU A 192 14.20 20.30 14.07
CA LEU A 192 13.18 20.90 13.22
C LEU A 192 13.65 21.13 11.79
N ALA A 193 14.90 21.58 11.59
CA ALA A 193 15.48 21.71 10.26
C ALA A 193 15.57 20.37 9.54
N LYS A 194 16.00 19.32 10.24
CA LYS A 194 15.99 17.93 9.70
C LYS A 194 14.58 17.47 9.34
N ALA A 195 13.58 17.71 10.22
CA ALA A 195 12.19 17.33 9.95
C ALA A 195 11.65 18.02 8.68
N ARG A 196 11.93 19.32 8.49
CA ARG A 196 11.56 20.06 7.28
C ARG A 196 12.24 19.52 6.03
N PHE A 197 13.54 19.26 6.11
CA PHE A 197 14.32 18.72 4.98
C PHE A 197 13.77 17.34 4.56
N PHE A 198 13.71 16.39 5.48
CA PHE A 198 13.24 15.03 5.17
C PHE A 198 11.74 14.98 4.82
N GLY A 199 10.91 15.83 5.43
CA GLY A 199 9.50 15.94 5.08
C GLY A 199 9.30 16.45 3.65
N THR A 200 10.05 17.47 3.25
CA THR A 200 9.99 18.01 1.87
C THR A 200 10.54 17.01 0.86
N LEU A 201 11.69 16.39 1.16
CA LEU A 201 12.30 15.38 0.30
C LEU A 201 11.37 14.18 0.11
N GLY A 202 10.77 13.68 1.21
CA GLY A 202 9.80 12.59 1.17
C GLY A 202 8.57 12.92 0.34
N PHE A 203 8.03 14.13 0.47
CA PHE A 203 6.91 14.58 -0.36
C PHE A 203 7.27 14.64 -1.84
N ILE A 204 8.39 15.26 -2.20
CA ILE A 204 8.87 15.31 -3.59
C ILE A 204 9.05 13.91 -4.16
N TYR A 205 9.65 13.00 -3.37
CA TYR A 205 9.87 11.62 -3.79
C TYR A 205 8.55 10.86 -4.03
N THR A 206 7.56 11.00 -3.14
CA THR A 206 6.26 10.33 -3.31
C THR A 206 5.49 10.88 -4.51
N VAL A 207 5.55 12.19 -4.78
CA VAL A 207 4.97 12.78 -6.01
C VAL A 207 5.68 12.24 -7.25
N PHE A 208 6.99 12.13 -7.23
CA PHE A 208 7.78 11.53 -8.31
C PHE A 208 7.36 10.07 -8.55
N LEU A 209 7.13 9.27 -7.50
CA LEU A 209 6.65 7.90 -7.64
C LEU A 209 5.27 7.83 -8.33
N VAL A 210 4.33 8.71 -7.98
CA VAL A 210 3.02 8.79 -8.65
C VAL A 210 3.21 9.14 -10.13
N TRP A 211 4.09 10.08 -10.44
CA TRP A 211 4.40 10.43 -11.81
C TRP A 211 4.99 9.25 -12.61
N THR A 212 5.86 8.43 -11.99
CA THR A 212 6.41 7.21 -12.63
C THR A 212 5.37 6.11 -12.87
N GLY A 213 4.26 6.12 -12.13
CA GLY A 213 3.10 5.24 -12.36
C GLY A 213 2.37 5.53 -13.67
N GLY A 214 2.61 6.71 -14.25
CA GLY A 214 2.06 7.13 -15.53
C GLY A 214 0.53 7.31 -15.53
N GLY A 215 -0.01 7.59 -16.71
CA GLY A 215 -1.46 7.80 -16.88
C GLY A 215 -2.31 6.59 -16.48
N GLN A 216 -1.85 5.38 -16.78
CA GLN A 216 -2.55 4.13 -16.40
C GLN A 216 -2.71 3.99 -14.89
N GLY A 217 -1.65 4.28 -14.12
CA GLY A 217 -1.70 4.23 -12.66
C GLY A 217 -2.73 5.20 -12.08
N VAL A 218 -2.78 6.43 -12.59
CA VAL A 218 -3.75 7.44 -12.17
C VAL A 218 -5.18 7.00 -12.50
N MET A 219 -5.40 6.44 -13.69
CA MET A 219 -6.73 5.97 -14.14
C MET A 219 -7.24 4.83 -13.24
N ILE A 220 -6.43 3.80 -13.01
CA ILE A 220 -6.77 2.68 -12.12
C ILE A 220 -7.11 3.20 -10.73
N THR A 221 -6.26 4.07 -10.19
CA THR A 221 -6.45 4.63 -8.85
C THR A 221 -7.76 5.40 -8.73
N THR A 222 -8.10 6.26 -9.69
CA THR A 222 -9.35 7.03 -9.65
C THR A 222 -10.60 6.16 -9.72
N ILE A 223 -10.58 5.10 -10.53
CA ILE A 223 -11.68 4.14 -10.60
C ILE A 223 -11.87 3.42 -9.26
N LEU A 224 -10.77 2.98 -8.63
CA LEU A 224 -10.83 2.25 -7.36
C LEU A 224 -11.21 3.14 -6.18
N PHE A 225 -10.82 4.42 -6.18
CA PHE A 225 -11.15 5.34 -5.07
C PHE A 225 -12.56 5.91 -5.13
N THR A 226 -13.18 5.98 -6.31
CA THR A 226 -14.52 6.58 -6.44
C THR A 226 -15.60 5.89 -5.61
N PRO A 227 -15.70 4.54 -5.53
CA PRO A 227 -16.61 3.87 -4.62
C PRO A 227 -16.39 4.25 -3.15
N GLY A 228 -15.16 4.62 -2.77
CA GLY A 228 -14.84 5.12 -1.43
C GLY A 228 -15.60 6.39 -1.05
N ILE A 229 -15.94 7.24 -2.01
CA ILE A 229 -16.77 8.44 -1.78
C ILE A 229 -18.16 8.04 -1.26
N ILE A 230 -18.74 6.97 -1.81
CA ILE A 230 -20.05 6.45 -1.38
C ILE A 230 -19.97 5.94 0.05
N VAL A 231 -18.94 5.14 0.36
CA VAL A 231 -18.71 4.60 1.70
C VAL A 231 -18.51 5.72 2.71
N TYR A 232 -17.72 6.74 2.35
CA TYR A 232 -17.52 7.95 3.15
C TYR A 232 -18.85 8.71 3.39
N ALA A 233 -19.65 8.91 2.34
CA ALA A 233 -20.94 9.59 2.45
C ALA A 233 -21.91 8.86 3.41
N ILE A 234 -21.94 7.52 3.34
CA ILE A 234 -22.73 6.71 4.27
C ILE A 234 -22.22 6.91 5.71
N GLY A 235 -20.91 6.87 5.93
CA GLY A 235 -20.29 7.08 7.24
C GLY A 235 -20.64 8.45 7.84
N GLN A 236 -20.59 9.51 7.05
CA GLN A 236 -20.94 10.87 7.49
C GLN A 236 -22.45 11.01 7.80
N ARG A 237 -23.32 10.49 6.93
CA ARG A 237 -24.78 10.48 7.15
C ARG A 237 -25.17 9.78 8.46
N GLN A 238 -24.56 8.64 8.75
CA GLN A 238 -24.83 7.90 10.00
C GLN A 238 -24.43 8.66 11.26
N ARG A 239 -23.61 9.71 11.13
CA ARG A 239 -23.16 10.57 12.24
C ARG A 239 -23.79 11.96 12.23
N ASN A 240 -24.77 12.20 11.36
CA ASN A 240 -25.41 13.49 11.16
C ASN A 240 -24.40 14.63 10.86
N LYS A 241 -23.32 14.29 10.14
CA LYS A 241 -22.31 15.25 9.70
C LYS A 241 -22.50 15.59 8.21
N PRO A 242 -22.16 16.82 7.79
CA PRO A 242 -22.18 17.16 6.38
C PRO A 242 -21.16 16.29 5.62
N ILE A 243 -21.55 15.80 4.44
CA ILE A 243 -20.71 14.91 3.62
C ILE A 243 -19.47 15.66 3.10
N LEU A 244 -19.65 16.88 2.62
CA LEU A 244 -18.59 17.73 2.06
C LEU A 244 -18.69 19.12 2.70
N PRO A 245 -18.15 19.31 3.93
CA PRO A 245 -18.33 20.55 4.68
C PRO A 245 -17.62 21.76 4.05
N ASN A 246 -16.45 21.52 3.43
CA ASN A 246 -15.61 22.59 2.89
C ASN A 246 -15.66 22.64 1.37
N ALA A 247 -15.36 23.82 0.80
CA ALA A 247 -15.23 23.96 -0.66
C ALA A 247 -14.11 23.06 -1.22
N VAL A 248 -13.02 22.87 -0.46
CA VAL A 248 -11.91 22.00 -0.83
C VAL A 248 -12.37 20.56 -0.96
N ASP A 249 -13.19 20.05 -0.04
CA ASP A 249 -13.71 18.68 -0.07
C ASP A 249 -14.57 18.45 -1.32
N LYS A 250 -15.40 19.45 -1.68
CA LYS A 250 -16.21 19.41 -2.90
C LYS A 250 -15.37 19.38 -4.17
N VAL A 251 -14.32 20.20 -4.21
CA VAL A 251 -13.39 20.26 -5.36
C VAL A 251 -12.63 18.93 -5.49
N ILE A 252 -12.12 18.37 -4.43
CA ILE A 252 -11.42 17.08 -4.44
C ILE A 252 -12.37 15.97 -4.92
N ALA A 253 -13.58 15.90 -4.37
CA ALA A 253 -14.58 14.91 -4.78
C ALA A 253 -14.94 15.07 -6.27
N ALA A 254 -15.13 16.30 -6.76
CA ALA A 254 -15.41 16.57 -8.15
C ALA A 254 -14.25 16.13 -9.07
N ILE A 255 -13.00 16.44 -8.69
CA ILE A 255 -11.81 16.01 -9.44
C ILE A 255 -11.75 14.49 -9.54
N ILE A 256 -11.97 13.76 -8.44
CA ILE A 256 -11.94 12.29 -8.44
C ILE A 256 -13.03 11.73 -9.36
N VAL A 257 -14.26 12.25 -9.30
CA VAL A 257 -15.36 11.78 -10.14
C VAL A 257 -15.13 12.11 -11.62
N ILE A 258 -14.66 13.31 -11.94
CA ILE A 258 -14.33 13.70 -13.31
C ILE A 258 -13.21 12.81 -13.85
N ALA A 259 -12.15 12.60 -13.07
CA ALA A 259 -11.04 11.75 -13.46
C ALA A 259 -11.49 10.30 -13.68
N MET A 260 -12.41 9.77 -12.87
CA MET A 260 -13.02 8.44 -13.09
C MET A 260 -13.79 8.40 -14.42
N VAL A 261 -14.65 9.38 -14.69
CA VAL A 261 -15.44 9.42 -15.93
C VAL A 261 -14.52 9.48 -17.14
N VAL A 262 -13.49 10.34 -17.10
CA VAL A 262 -12.47 10.44 -18.15
C VAL A 262 -11.73 9.10 -18.31
N SER A 263 -11.35 8.44 -17.21
CA SER A 263 -10.67 7.15 -17.24
C SER A 263 -11.53 6.07 -17.91
N ILE A 264 -12.81 5.98 -17.54
CA ILE A 264 -13.75 5.02 -18.14
C ILE A 264 -13.94 5.33 -19.64
N TYR A 265 -14.05 6.60 -20.01
CA TYR A 265 -14.18 7.01 -21.42
C TYR A 265 -12.94 6.60 -22.23
N LEU A 266 -11.73 6.87 -21.74
CA LEU A 266 -10.47 6.52 -22.41
C LEU A 266 -10.27 5.01 -22.57
N ILE A 267 -10.72 4.22 -21.59
CA ILE A 267 -10.73 2.76 -21.68
C ILE A 267 -11.75 2.28 -22.71
N ALA A 268 -12.96 2.84 -22.68
CA ALA A 268 -14.04 2.46 -23.60
C ALA A 268 -13.73 2.80 -25.07
N THR A 269 -12.98 3.88 -25.31
CA THR A 269 -12.55 4.28 -26.68
C THR A 269 -11.30 3.54 -27.16
N GLY A 270 -10.71 2.66 -26.32
CA GLY A 270 -9.49 1.93 -26.68
C GLY A 270 -8.23 2.82 -26.79
N THR A 271 -8.34 4.09 -26.41
CA THR A 271 -7.20 5.04 -26.42
C THR A 271 -6.17 4.64 -25.37
N PHE A 272 -6.61 3.99 -24.28
CA PHE A 272 -5.77 3.39 -23.25
C PHE A 272 -6.18 1.95 -22.99
N THR A 273 -5.23 1.04 -23.04
CA THR A 273 -5.41 -0.34 -22.62
C THR A 273 -5.03 -0.45 -21.14
N VAL A 274 -5.85 -1.16 -20.38
CA VAL A 274 -5.60 -1.43 -18.95
C VAL A 274 -4.58 -2.56 -18.80
N PHE A 275 -4.28 -3.26 -19.89
CA PHE A 275 -3.37 -4.39 -20.00
C PHE A 275 -2.25 -4.11 -20.99
#